data_5753edc0280cd3cc29d18c393ed2c100
#
_entry.id   5753edc0280cd3cc29d18c393ed2c100
#
_cell.length_a   1.000
_cell.length_b   1.000
_cell.length_c   1.000
_cell.angle_alpha   90.00
_cell.angle_beta   90.00
_cell.angle_gamma   90.00
#
_symmetry.space_group_name_H-M   'P 1'
#
loop_
_entity.id
_entity.type
_entity.pdbx_description
1 polymer ?
#
loop_
_entity_poly.entity_id
_entity_poly.type
_entity_poly.pdbx_seq_one_letter_code
_entity_poly.pdbx_strand_id
1 'polypeptide(L)' 'MLEDAAPPRRGRGQALIDVTREDLDLYAVEELEERIDMLQAEIDRTRAQVDRKRSGRAAADALFKT' A
#
# COMPACT_ATOMS: atom_id res chain seq x y z
N MET A 1 -11.44 -19.04 22.50
CA MET A 1 -11.20 -18.58 22.14
C MET A 1 -10.83 -18.07 21.58
N LEU A 2 -10.72 -18.21 21.14
CA LEU A 2 -10.32 -17.71 20.53
C LEU A 2 -9.88 -17.03 20.11
N GLU A 3 -10.06 -16.90 20.18
CA GLU A 3 -9.86 -16.06 19.75
C GLU A 3 -9.30 -15.63 19.47
N ASP A 4 -9.42 -15.82 19.60
CA ASP A 4 -8.86 -15.29 19.27
C ASP A 4 -7.99 -15.28 18.86
N ALA A 5 -8.15 -15.94 19.11
CA ALA A 5 -6.85 -16.22 18.53
C ALA A 5 -6.56 -15.47 17.24
N ALA A 6 -7.27 -14.44 16.98
CA ALA A 6 -6.92 -13.55 15.90
C ALA A 6 -5.53 -12.99 16.18
N PRO A 7 -4.61 -13.01 15.20
CA PRO A 7 -3.33 -12.34 15.39
C PRO A 7 -3.57 -10.88 15.71
N PRO A 8 -2.65 -10.23 16.43
CA PRO A 8 -2.80 -8.81 16.71
C PRO A 8 -3.08 -8.08 15.40
N ARG A 9 -4.05 -7.19 15.43
CA ARG A 9 -4.35 -6.41 14.24
C ARG A 9 -3.19 -5.51 13.92
N ARG A 10 -2.72 -5.61 12.71
CA ARG A 10 -1.73 -4.69 12.19
C ARG A 10 -2.44 -3.40 11.80
N GLY A 11 -1.85 -2.28 12.14
CA GLY A 11 -2.33 -1.00 11.67
C GLY A 11 -2.18 -0.90 10.15
N ARG A 12 -2.91 0.03 9.57
CA ARG A 12 -2.78 0.30 8.13
C ARG A 12 -1.36 0.75 7.83
N GLY A 13 -0.82 0.23 6.76
CA GLY A 13 0.54 0.56 6.34
C GLY A 13 1.61 -0.24 7.05
N GLN A 14 1.27 -1.12 7.99
CA GLN A 14 2.27 -1.89 8.70
C GLN A 14 3.07 -2.78 7.76
N ALA A 15 2.41 -3.39 6.77
CA ALA A 15 3.10 -4.24 5.79
C ALA A 15 4.17 -3.44 5.03
N LEU A 16 3.86 -2.19 4.69
CA LEU A 16 4.82 -1.35 3.99
C LEU A 16 6.02 -1.03 4.88
N ILE A 17 5.77 -0.76 6.15
CA ILE A 17 6.85 -0.54 7.11
C ILE A 17 7.74 -1.78 7.19
N ASP A 18 7.12 -2.96 7.25
CA ASP A 18 7.87 -4.22 7.32
C ASP A 18 8.76 -4.39 6.10
N VAL A 19 8.26 -4.04 4.92
CA VAL A 19 9.04 -4.09 3.69
C VAL A 19 10.28 -3.21 3.80
N THR A 20 10.14 -2.01 4.37
CA THR A 20 11.28 -1.08 4.48
C THR A 20 12.34 -1.53 5.48
N ARG A 21 12.02 -2.55 6.29
CA ARG A 21 12.93 -3.05 7.32
C ARG A 21 13.61 -4.35 6.93
N GLU A 22 13.33 -4.88 5.76
CA GLU A 22 14.00 -6.10 5.29
C GLU A 22 15.48 -5.88 5.10
N ASP A 23 16.26 -6.91 5.40
CA ASP A 23 17.72 -6.87 5.21
C ASP A 23 18.03 -7.15 3.74
N LEU A 24 18.35 -6.11 3.01
CA LEU A 24 18.59 -6.22 1.58
C LEU A 24 19.91 -6.90 1.24
N ASP A 25 20.81 -7.04 2.22
CA ASP A 25 22.06 -7.76 2.01
C ASP A 25 21.82 -9.24 1.70
N LEU A 26 20.65 -9.76 2.08
CA LEU A 26 20.30 -11.16 1.83
C LEU A 26 19.83 -11.41 0.40
N TYR A 27 19.68 -10.37 -0.41
CA TYR A 27 19.10 -10.47 -1.74
C TYR A 27 20.16 -10.46 -2.81
N ALA A 28 19.98 -11.31 -3.82
CA ALA A 28 20.81 -11.25 -5.03
C ALA A 28 20.40 -10.05 -5.89
N VAL A 29 21.24 -9.66 -6.82
CA VAL A 29 20.97 -8.51 -7.70
C VAL A 29 19.63 -8.68 -8.41
N GLU A 30 19.37 -9.87 -8.97
CA GLU A 30 18.13 -10.10 -9.69
C GLU A 30 16.91 -9.98 -8.78
N GLU A 31 17.05 -10.42 -7.56
CA GLU A 31 15.96 -10.30 -6.58
C GLU A 31 15.71 -8.84 -6.21
N LEU A 32 16.77 -8.05 -6.10
CA LEU A 32 16.64 -6.62 -5.84
C LEU A 32 15.97 -5.90 -7.00
N GLU A 33 16.30 -6.31 -8.23
CA GLU A 33 15.66 -5.74 -9.42
C GLU A 33 14.17 -6.07 -9.46
N GLU A 34 13.81 -7.31 -9.15
CA GLU A 34 12.41 -7.70 -9.03
C GLU A 34 11.70 -6.91 -7.95
N ARG A 35 12.38 -6.68 -6.83
CA ARG A 35 11.84 -5.89 -5.74
C ARG A 35 11.52 -4.47 -6.21
N ILE A 36 12.41 -3.87 -6.98
CA ILE A 36 12.20 -2.53 -7.54
C ILE A 36 10.94 -2.53 -8.40
N ASP A 37 10.77 -3.53 -9.27
CA ASP A 37 9.60 -3.61 -10.13
C ASP A 37 8.32 -3.71 -9.31
N MET A 38 8.33 -4.53 -8.26
CA MET A 38 7.16 -4.68 -7.40
C MET A 38 6.85 -3.38 -6.65
N LEU A 39 7.89 -2.69 -6.17
CA LEU A 39 7.71 -1.42 -5.49
C LEU A 39 7.15 -0.36 -6.43
N GLN A 40 7.61 -0.35 -7.69
CA GLN A 40 7.11 0.58 -8.69
C GLN A 40 5.63 0.29 -8.98
N ALA A 41 5.27 -0.97 -9.13
CA ALA A 41 3.88 -1.35 -9.35
C ALA A 41 3.01 -0.93 -8.17
N GLU A 42 3.55 -1.03 -6.95
CA GLU A 42 2.80 -0.61 -5.76
C GLU A 42 2.61 0.90 -5.72
N ILE A 43 3.61 1.66 -6.13
CA ILE A 43 3.46 3.12 -6.26
C ILE A 43 2.33 3.44 -7.23
N ASP A 44 2.32 2.78 -8.38
CA ASP A 44 1.31 3.01 -9.40
C ASP A 44 -0.09 2.66 -8.89
N ARG A 45 -0.21 1.54 -8.16
CA ARG A 45 -1.49 1.13 -7.59
C ARG A 45 -1.98 2.16 -6.57
N THR A 46 -1.07 2.66 -5.75
CA THR A 46 -1.40 3.65 -4.73
C THR A 46 -1.84 4.97 -5.37
N ARG A 47 -1.13 5.41 -6.41
CA ARG A 47 -1.50 6.62 -7.14
C ARG A 47 -2.88 6.50 -7.76
N ALA A 48 -3.18 5.35 -8.34
CA ALA A 48 -4.51 5.13 -8.91
C ALA A 48 -5.59 5.28 -7.85
N GLN A 49 -5.34 4.79 -6.64
CA GLN A 49 -6.30 4.92 -5.56
C GLN A 49 -6.46 6.38 -5.12
N VAL A 50 -5.36 7.11 -5.05
CA VAL A 50 -5.40 8.55 -4.75
C VAL A 50 -6.28 9.27 -5.78
N ASP A 51 -6.07 8.96 -7.06
CA ASP A 51 -6.84 9.60 -8.13
C ASP A 51 -8.33 9.28 -8.03
N ARG A 52 -8.66 8.02 -7.74
CA ARG A 52 -10.05 7.62 -7.56
C ARG A 52 -10.70 8.37 -6.38
N LYS A 53 -9.98 8.48 -5.28
CA LYS A 53 -10.50 9.18 -4.11
C LYS A 53 -10.72 10.66 -4.38
N ARG A 54 -9.78 11.29 -5.08
CA ARG A 54 -9.88 12.70 -5.44
C ARG A 54 -11.03 12.95 -6.41
N SER A 55 -11.17 12.09 -7.41
CA SER A 55 -12.27 12.20 -8.37
C SER A 55 -13.62 12.00 -7.71
N GLY A 56 -13.71 11.01 -6.81
CA GLY A 56 -14.94 10.78 -6.06
C GLY A 56 -15.32 11.96 -5.20
N ARG A 57 -14.34 12.57 -4.52
CA ARG A 57 -14.58 13.76 -3.71
C ARG A 57 -15.05 14.94 -4.57
N ALA A 58 -14.37 15.16 -5.69
CA ALA A 58 -14.72 16.24 -6.59
C ALA A 58 -16.14 16.06 -7.15
N ALA A 59 -16.49 14.81 -7.50
CA ALA A 59 -17.84 14.52 -7.99
C ALA A 59 -18.88 14.76 -6.91
N ALA A 60 -18.61 14.36 -5.67
CA ALA A 60 -19.53 14.57 -4.55
C ALA A 60 -19.71 16.06 -4.27
N ASP A 61 -18.62 16.82 -4.28
CA ASP A 61 -18.66 18.26 -4.07
C ASP A 61 -19.49 18.92 -5.16
N ALA A 62 -19.35 18.50 -6.39
CA ALA A 62 -20.11 19.06 -7.51
C ALA A 62 -21.61 18.81 -7.34
N LEU A 63 -21.97 17.64 -6.81
CA LEU A 63 -23.39 17.33 -6.58
C LEU A 63 -24.02 18.22 -5.50
N PHE A 64 -23.23 18.67 -4.55
CA PHE A 64 -23.73 19.52 -3.47
C PHE A 64 -23.62 21.00 -3.75
N LYS A 65 -22.98 21.38 -4.81
CA LYS A 65 -22.94 22.77 -5.25
C LYS A 65 -24.20 23.06 -6.07
N THR A 66 -25.01 23.89 -5.56
CA THR A 66 -26.21 24.34 -6.28
C THR A 66 -26.08 25.79 -6.66
#